data_898681694eb7e86fc1fd913d0e30efaf
#
_entry.id   898681694eb7e86fc1fd913d0e30efaf
#
_cell.length_a   1.000
_cell.length_b   1.000
_cell.length_c   1.000
_cell.angle_alpha   90.00
_cell.angle_beta   90.00
_cell.angle_gamma   90.00
#
_symmetry.space_group_name_H-M   'P 1'
#
loop_
_entity.id
_entity.type
_entity.pdbx_description
1 polymer ?
#
loop_
_entity_poly.entity_id
_entity_poly.type
_entity_poly.pdbx_seq_one_letter_code
_entity_poly.pdbx_strand_id
1 'polypeptide(L)'
;MRTFSFKRDKTSLMYIIKKWCFFFVFLYPLTSIAQIGVSVGGTLNNAAGWAITDLNNSITYDLPGNSYFVSLNYEFSSKNYRIAFVPEIGGALFENDIIDLGTFKNKTLRFQLNTHIYFLDFKGDCDCPTFSKKGNPLKKGLFLNISPGVSYFANTVETPSSNITDNLIKPNIGAGLGYDIGVNENITITTFANAYYFSRLNWPGLISLLNNPSTGNKTANGVTNLSQIQAGITLRYHF
;
A
#
# COMPACT_ATOMS: atom_id res chain seq x y z
N MET A 1 -36.23 34.10 -33.24
CA MET A 1 -34.95 34.38 -32.58
C MET A 1 -35.11 34.05 -31.13
N ARG A 2 -34.58 32.93 -30.62
CA ARG A 2 -34.61 32.59 -29.18
C ARG A 2 -33.23 32.88 -28.61
N THR A 3 -33.13 33.87 -27.73
CA THR A 3 -31.92 34.20 -27.00
C THR A 3 -31.74 33.21 -25.84
N PHE A 4 -30.70 32.35 -25.94
CA PHE A 4 -30.27 31.49 -24.81
C PHE A 4 -29.50 32.35 -23.78
N SER A 5 -30.12 32.60 -22.63
CA SER A 5 -29.47 33.24 -21.50
C SER A 5 -28.72 32.18 -20.68
N PHE A 6 -27.39 32.18 -20.75
CA PHE A 6 -26.51 31.30 -19.95
C PHE A 6 -26.37 31.94 -18.55
N LYS A 7 -27.20 31.53 -17.60
CA LYS A 7 -27.04 31.88 -16.19
C LYS A 7 -25.84 31.16 -15.63
N ARG A 8 -24.69 31.80 -15.55
CA ARG A 8 -23.47 31.30 -14.93
C ARG A 8 -23.69 31.18 -13.41
N ASP A 9 -23.76 29.97 -12.90
CA ASP A 9 -23.98 29.66 -11.50
C ASP A 9 -22.70 29.97 -10.68
N LYS A 10 -22.68 31.18 -10.05
CA LYS A 10 -21.55 31.67 -9.24
C LYS A 10 -21.28 30.81 -8.00
N THR A 11 -22.24 29.98 -7.58
CA THR A 11 -22.13 29.14 -6.40
C THR A 11 -21.23 27.94 -6.65
N SER A 12 -21.21 27.38 -7.85
CA SER A 12 -20.37 26.24 -8.22
C SER A 12 -18.88 26.60 -8.27
N LEU A 13 -18.55 27.78 -8.79
CA LEU A 13 -17.16 28.25 -8.87
C LEU A 13 -16.56 28.51 -7.49
N MET A 14 -17.34 29.12 -6.57
CA MET A 14 -16.89 29.41 -5.21
C MET A 14 -16.67 28.14 -4.37
N TYR A 15 -17.44 27.06 -4.65
CA TYR A 15 -17.27 25.77 -4.00
C TYR A 15 -16.00 25.05 -4.47
N ILE A 16 -15.68 25.14 -5.75
CA ILE A 16 -14.45 24.60 -6.34
C ILE A 16 -13.23 25.35 -5.77
N ILE A 17 -13.26 26.67 -5.72
CA ILE A 17 -12.16 27.48 -5.17
C ILE A 17 -11.94 27.16 -3.69
N LYS A 18 -12.99 27.01 -2.86
CA LYS A 18 -12.86 26.61 -1.45
C LYS A 18 -12.21 25.23 -1.29
N LYS A 19 -12.57 24.24 -2.14
CA LYS A 19 -11.92 22.91 -2.14
C LYS A 19 -10.45 22.99 -2.52
N TRP A 20 -10.09 23.77 -3.51
CA TRP A 20 -8.69 23.96 -3.93
C TRP A 20 -7.87 24.75 -2.91
N CYS A 21 -8.43 25.77 -2.26
CA CYS A 21 -7.77 26.45 -1.15
C CYS A 21 -7.52 25.53 0.03
N PHE A 22 -8.44 24.63 0.35
CA PHE A 22 -8.23 23.62 1.40
C PHE A 22 -7.07 22.65 1.05
N PHE A 23 -6.95 22.27 -0.22
CA PHE A 23 -5.86 21.44 -0.72
C PHE A 23 -4.51 22.18 -0.67
N PHE A 24 -4.48 23.48 -1.00
CA PHE A 24 -3.26 24.31 -0.93
C PHE A 24 -2.84 24.66 0.50
N VAL A 25 -3.76 24.77 1.47
CA VAL A 25 -3.42 24.97 2.89
C VAL A 25 -2.72 23.73 3.47
N PHE A 26 -3.06 22.52 3.00
CA PHE A 26 -2.34 21.29 3.37
C PHE A 26 -0.95 21.17 2.72
N LEU A 27 -0.69 21.88 1.63
CA LEU A 27 0.62 21.91 0.95
C LEU A 27 1.57 22.99 1.52
N TYR A 28 1.09 23.93 2.34
CA TYR A 28 1.89 25.03 2.85
C TYR A 28 2.91 24.69 3.96
N PRO A 29 2.83 23.58 4.73
CA PRO A 29 3.89 23.23 5.68
C PRO A 29 5.10 22.54 5.03
N LEU A 30 5.24 22.53 3.71
CA LEU A 30 6.29 21.82 2.98
C LEU A 30 7.68 22.51 2.97
N THR A 31 7.89 23.50 3.81
CA THR A 31 9.22 24.14 3.98
C THR A 31 10.09 23.45 5.05
N SER A 32 9.63 22.35 5.64
CA SER A 32 10.44 21.50 6.51
C SER A 32 11.05 20.38 5.70
N ILE A 33 12.31 20.14 5.86
CA ILE A 33 13.18 19.11 5.29
C ILE A 33 12.38 17.96 4.64
N ALA A 34 12.12 18.11 3.32
CA ALA A 34 11.37 17.16 2.54
C ALA A 34 12.30 16.06 2.04
N GLN A 35 11.86 14.82 2.07
CA GLN A 35 12.60 13.67 1.57
C GLN A 35 11.76 12.90 0.58
N ILE A 36 12.34 12.54 -0.56
CA ILE A 36 11.72 11.61 -1.51
C ILE A 36 12.42 10.27 -1.38
N GLY A 37 11.64 9.20 -1.34
CA GLY A 37 12.13 7.84 -1.23
C GLY A 37 11.54 6.88 -2.23
N VAL A 38 12.31 5.85 -2.54
CA VAL A 38 11.89 4.69 -3.31
C VAL A 38 12.03 3.47 -2.43
N SER A 39 10.97 2.68 -2.32
CA SER A 39 10.96 1.43 -1.55
C SER A 39 10.82 0.24 -2.47
N VAL A 40 11.53 -0.83 -2.13
CA VAL A 40 11.41 -2.14 -2.79
C VAL A 40 11.42 -3.24 -1.73
N GLY A 41 10.73 -4.34 -2.01
CA GLY A 41 10.71 -5.47 -1.07
C GLY A 41 9.79 -6.59 -1.49
N GLY A 42 9.54 -7.49 -0.54
CA GLY A 42 8.65 -8.63 -0.71
C GLY A 42 7.43 -8.55 0.19
N THR A 43 6.38 -9.25 -0.21
CA THR A 43 5.15 -9.43 0.57
C THR A 43 4.85 -10.90 0.74
N LEU A 44 4.46 -11.28 1.95
CA LEU A 44 3.87 -12.57 2.27
C LEU A 44 2.37 -12.36 2.48
N ASN A 45 1.55 -13.03 1.69
CA ASN A 45 0.11 -12.87 1.71
C ASN A 45 -0.56 -14.11 2.29
N ASN A 46 -1.58 -13.92 3.11
CA ASN A 46 -2.42 -14.98 3.63
C ASN A 46 -3.89 -14.57 3.47
N ALA A 47 -4.59 -15.27 2.57
CA ALA A 47 -6.01 -15.08 2.28
C ALA A 47 -6.69 -16.46 2.19
N ALA A 48 -6.84 -17.13 3.32
CA ALA A 48 -7.29 -18.53 3.40
C ALA A 48 -8.60 -18.82 2.64
N GLY A 49 -9.50 -17.85 2.53
CA GLY A 49 -10.74 -18.01 1.76
C GLY A 49 -10.56 -18.02 0.24
N TRP A 50 -9.41 -17.56 -0.27
CA TRP A 50 -9.06 -17.60 -1.69
C TRP A 50 -8.15 -18.77 -2.06
N ALA A 51 -7.74 -19.57 -1.07
CA ALA A 51 -7.01 -20.80 -1.36
C ALA A 51 -7.89 -21.75 -2.17
N ILE A 52 -7.37 -22.18 -3.32
CA ILE A 52 -8.05 -23.15 -4.20
C ILE A 52 -7.56 -24.55 -3.84
N THR A 53 -8.48 -25.41 -3.40
CA THR A 53 -8.17 -26.81 -3.11
C THR A 53 -8.68 -27.69 -4.23
N ASP A 54 -7.79 -28.46 -4.84
CA ASP A 54 -8.12 -29.54 -5.76
C ASP A 54 -8.42 -30.82 -4.96
N LEU A 55 -9.67 -31.21 -4.96
CA LEU A 55 -10.14 -32.36 -4.18
C LEU A 55 -9.64 -33.72 -4.72
N ASN A 56 -9.26 -33.77 -6.00
CA ASN A 56 -8.75 -35.02 -6.59
C ASN A 56 -7.31 -35.30 -6.17
N ASN A 57 -6.49 -34.23 -6.12
CA ASN A 57 -5.05 -34.34 -5.87
C ASN A 57 -4.65 -33.92 -4.46
N SER A 58 -5.59 -33.40 -3.65
CA SER A 58 -5.32 -32.82 -2.31
C SER A 58 -4.26 -31.72 -2.32
N ILE A 59 -4.17 -30.96 -3.44
CA ILE A 59 -3.25 -29.83 -3.59
C ILE A 59 -4.01 -28.54 -3.29
N THR A 60 -3.39 -27.65 -2.50
CA THR A 60 -3.95 -26.31 -2.21
C THR A 60 -3.04 -25.25 -2.79
N TYR A 61 -3.62 -24.31 -3.53
CA TYR A 61 -2.97 -23.13 -4.11
C TYR A 61 -3.37 -21.91 -3.33
N ASP A 62 -2.42 -21.29 -2.63
CA ASP A 62 -2.65 -20.06 -1.87
C ASP A 62 -2.69 -18.84 -2.81
N LEU A 63 -3.78 -18.05 -2.75
CA LEU A 63 -3.98 -16.85 -3.55
C LEU A 63 -4.32 -15.64 -2.66
N PRO A 64 -3.77 -14.45 -2.94
CA PRO A 64 -2.55 -14.25 -3.73
C PRO A 64 -1.34 -14.77 -2.96
N GLY A 65 -0.41 -15.40 -3.64
CA GLY A 65 0.85 -15.86 -3.05
C GLY A 65 1.82 -14.70 -2.78
N ASN A 66 3.07 -15.05 -2.53
CA ASN A 66 4.13 -14.07 -2.28
C ASN A 66 4.38 -13.20 -3.51
N SER A 67 4.66 -11.91 -3.31
CA SER A 67 4.89 -10.97 -4.39
C SER A 67 6.01 -9.98 -4.06
N TYR A 68 6.46 -9.26 -5.08
CA TYR A 68 7.37 -8.13 -4.92
C TYR A 68 6.59 -6.83 -5.09
N PHE A 69 7.05 -5.79 -4.41
CA PHE A 69 6.47 -4.46 -4.53
C PHE A 69 7.53 -3.41 -4.80
N VAL A 70 7.07 -2.31 -5.39
CA VAL A 70 7.81 -1.05 -5.52
C VAL A 70 6.90 0.09 -5.13
N SER A 71 7.44 1.10 -4.43
CA SER A 71 6.68 2.29 -4.05
C SER A 71 7.54 3.55 -4.07
N LEU A 72 6.84 4.68 -4.22
CA LEU A 72 7.39 6.02 -4.05
C LEU A 72 6.80 6.60 -2.78
N ASN A 73 7.62 7.28 -1.99
CA ASN A 73 7.18 7.91 -0.76
C ASN A 73 7.79 9.30 -0.62
N TYR A 74 7.11 10.12 0.17
CA TYR A 74 7.53 11.46 0.50
C TYR A 74 7.43 11.63 2.01
N GLU A 75 8.53 12.02 2.66
CA GLU A 75 8.56 12.18 4.11
C GLU A 75 8.55 13.65 4.50
N PHE A 76 7.74 14.00 5.49
CA PHE A 76 7.79 15.27 6.19
C PHE A 76 7.66 15.07 7.69
N SER A 77 8.49 15.76 8.45
CA SER A 77 8.60 15.56 9.90
C SER A 77 7.94 16.69 10.69
N SER A 78 7.42 16.36 11.87
CA SER A 78 6.93 17.35 12.83
C SER A 78 8.10 18.08 13.51
N LYS A 79 7.96 19.40 13.75
CA LYS A 79 9.01 20.23 14.37
C LYS A 79 9.26 19.92 15.85
N ASN A 80 8.22 19.53 16.60
CA ASN A 80 8.29 19.43 18.06
C ASN A 80 8.51 18.02 18.59
N TYR A 81 8.21 17.02 17.74
CA TYR A 81 8.31 15.61 18.10
C TYR A 81 8.92 14.85 16.93
N ARG A 82 9.63 13.79 17.22
CA ARG A 82 10.14 12.92 16.18
C ARG A 82 9.03 11.98 15.68
N ILE A 83 8.10 12.61 14.96
CA ILE A 83 7.03 11.95 14.21
C ILE A 83 7.18 12.40 12.76
N ALA A 84 7.29 11.44 11.86
CA ALA A 84 7.30 11.70 10.42
C ALA A 84 6.03 11.13 9.78
N PHE A 85 5.48 11.89 8.84
CA PHE A 85 4.37 11.47 8.00
C PHE A 85 4.91 11.14 6.61
N VAL A 86 4.60 9.95 6.14
CA VAL A 86 5.18 9.40 4.91
C VAL A 86 4.07 8.86 4.01
N PRO A 87 3.36 9.75 3.26
CA PRO A 87 2.48 9.30 2.19
C PRO A 87 3.27 8.48 1.18
N GLU A 88 2.72 7.34 0.81
CA GLU A 88 3.33 6.34 -0.06
C GLU A 88 2.33 5.87 -1.11
N ILE A 89 2.78 5.77 -2.36
CA ILE A 89 2.05 5.13 -3.44
C ILE A 89 2.91 4.02 -4.02
N GLY A 90 2.35 2.83 -4.16
CA GLY A 90 3.11 1.68 -4.65
C GLY A 90 2.26 0.63 -5.31
N GLY A 91 2.92 -0.29 -5.99
CA GLY A 91 2.30 -1.42 -6.66
C GLY A 91 3.00 -2.73 -6.34
N ALA A 92 2.22 -3.81 -6.40
CA ALA A 92 2.72 -5.18 -6.31
C ALA A 92 2.11 -6.02 -7.43
N LEU A 93 2.89 -7.00 -7.91
CA LEU A 93 2.48 -7.93 -8.93
C LEU A 93 2.70 -9.34 -8.42
N PHE A 94 1.70 -10.17 -8.65
CA PHE A 94 1.76 -11.60 -8.40
C PHE A 94 1.21 -12.34 -9.61
N GLU A 95 1.88 -13.44 -9.99
CA GLU A 95 1.44 -14.34 -11.05
C GLU A 95 1.77 -15.77 -10.64
N ASN A 96 0.82 -16.68 -10.81
CA ASN A 96 0.99 -18.09 -10.54
C ASN A 96 0.11 -18.94 -11.45
N ASP A 97 0.63 -20.06 -11.91
CA ASP A 97 -0.10 -21.05 -12.69
C ASP A 97 -0.79 -22.05 -11.77
N ILE A 98 -2.09 -22.26 -12.00
CA ILE A 98 -2.89 -23.26 -11.30
C ILE A 98 -3.16 -24.39 -12.27
N ILE A 99 -2.72 -25.59 -11.93
CA ILE A 99 -2.86 -26.78 -12.79
C ILE A 99 -4.33 -26.98 -13.17
N ASP A 100 -4.58 -27.21 -14.45
CA ASP A 100 -5.90 -27.44 -15.06
C ASP A 100 -6.92 -26.30 -14.88
N LEU A 101 -6.49 -25.12 -14.45
CA LEU A 101 -7.36 -23.95 -14.31
C LEU A 101 -6.87 -22.76 -15.16
N GLY A 102 -5.57 -22.51 -15.18
CA GLY A 102 -4.96 -21.40 -15.91
C GLY A 102 -4.04 -20.56 -15.03
N THR A 103 -3.72 -19.36 -15.50
CA THR A 103 -2.83 -18.43 -14.82
C THR A 103 -3.62 -17.43 -13.99
N PHE A 104 -3.31 -17.35 -12.71
CA PHE A 104 -3.81 -16.32 -11.82
C PHE A 104 -2.85 -15.13 -11.77
N LYS A 105 -3.39 -13.92 -11.96
CA LYS A 105 -2.65 -12.65 -11.89
C LYS A 105 -3.32 -11.72 -10.89
N ASN A 106 -2.55 -11.16 -9.96
CA ASN A 106 -3.00 -10.10 -9.08
C ASN A 106 -2.12 -8.86 -9.29
N LYS A 107 -2.75 -7.73 -9.59
CA LYS A 107 -2.12 -6.41 -9.65
C LYS A 107 -2.69 -5.58 -8.53
N THR A 108 -1.85 -5.11 -7.64
CA THR A 108 -2.25 -4.25 -6.52
C THR A 108 -1.65 -2.87 -6.68
N LEU A 109 -2.48 -1.83 -6.62
CA LEU A 109 -2.06 -0.44 -6.42
C LEU A 109 -2.48 -0.01 -5.02
N ARG A 110 -1.56 0.60 -4.27
CA ARG A 110 -1.77 0.95 -2.87
C ARG A 110 -1.37 2.39 -2.60
N PHE A 111 -2.22 3.08 -1.84
CA PHE A 111 -1.90 4.36 -1.21
C PHE A 111 -1.92 4.17 0.31
N GLN A 112 -0.84 4.57 0.98
CA GLN A 112 -0.67 4.48 2.43
C GLN A 112 -0.29 5.84 3.00
N LEU A 113 -0.76 6.14 4.21
CA LEU A 113 -0.27 7.25 5.01
C LEU A 113 0.53 6.67 6.20
N ASN A 114 1.79 6.38 5.96
CA ASN A 114 2.67 5.88 7.02
C ASN A 114 2.96 6.99 8.02
N THR A 115 2.90 6.66 9.30
CA THR A 115 3.28 7.55 10.40
C THR A 115 4.40 6.87 11.19
N HIS A 116 5.61 7.41 11.09
CA HIS A 116 6.79 6.93 11.80
C HIS A 116 6.90 7.65 13.14
N ILE A 117 6.95 6.90 14.23
CA ILE A 117 7.06 7.39 15.60
C ILE A 117 8.37 6.88 16.20
N TYR A 118 9.33 7.78 16.39
CA TYR A 118 10.65 7.43 16.95
C TYR A 118 10.58 7.43 18.49
N PHE A 119 10.03 6.37 19.04
CA PHE A 119 9.63 6.28 20.44
C PHE A 119 10.81 6.27 21.44
N LEU A 120 12.03 5.91 21.01
CA LEU A 120 13.23 5.94 21.86
C LEU A 120 13.90 7.31 21.94
N ASP A 121 13.53 8.24 21.05
CA ASP A 121 14.07 9.61 20.97
C ASP A 121 12.95 10.60 20.61
N PHE A 122 11.82 10.47 21.32
CA PHE A 122 10.56 11.14 20.97
C PHE A 122 10.64 12.68 21.06
N LYS A 123 11.40 13.20 22.04
CA LYS A 123 11.70 14.63 22.18
C LYS A 123 13.10 14.88 21.65
N GLY A 124 13.22 15.03 20.34
CA GLY A 124 14.51 15.32 19.72
C GLY A 124 14.95 16.76 19.99
N ASP A 125 16.23 16.97 20.28
CA ASP A 125 16.81 18.30 20.55
C ASP A 125 16.96 19.17 19.29
N CYS A 126 16.82 18.61 18.10
CA CYS A 126 16.91 19.33 16.83
C CYS A 126 16.20 18.58 15.68
N ASP A 127 15.81 19.32 14.66
CA ASP A 127 15.32 18.80 13.37
C ASP A 127 16.44 18.17 12.49
N CYS A 128 17.55 17.75 13.14
CA CYS A 128 18.70 17.26 12.43
C CYS A 128 18.45 15.87 11.84
N PRO A 129 18.92 15.58 10.61
CA PRO A 129 18.89 14.24 10.04
C PRO A 129 19.53 13.22 10.99
N THR A 130 19.07 11.97 10.91
CA THR A 130 19.57 10.86 11.77
C THR A 130 21.10 10.76 11.76
N PHE A 131 21.71 11.11 10.64
CA PHE A 131 23.17 11.16 10.45
C PHE A 131 23.89 12.14 11.38
N SER A 132 23.37 13.38 11.56
CA SER A 132 24.05 14.44 12.30
C SER A 132 23.91 14.36 13.82
N LYS A 133 23.03 13.50 14.33
CA LYS A 133 22.76 13.37 15.76
C LYS A 133 23.90 12.67 16.50
N LYS A 134 24.43 13.27 17.55
CA LYS A 134 25.33 12.61 18.51
C LYS A 134 24.52 11.60 19.36
N GLY A 135 25.04 10.39 19.60
CA GLY A 135 24.43 9.37 20.48
C GLY A 135 24.25 8.00 19.83
N ASN A 136 23.56 7.10 20.52
CA ASN A 136 23.41 5.71 20.09
C ASN A 136 22.55 5.59 18.81
N PRO A 137 23.05 5.04 17.70
CA PRO A 137 22.31 4.90 16.43
C PRO A 137 20.95 4.21 16.59
N LEU A 138 20.87 3.15 17.42
CA LEU A 138 19.63 2.43 17.68
C LEU A 138 18.51 3.32 18.23
N LYS A 139 18.85 4.25 19.14
CA LYS A 139 17.84 5.15 19.71
C LYS A 139 17.29 6.13 18.70
N LYS A 140 18.08 6.49 17.70
CA LYS A 140 17.76 7.56 16.75
C LYS A 140 17.01 7.07 15.53
N GLY A 141 17.31 5.86 15.07
CA GLY A 141 16.79 5.31 13.83
C GLY A 141 15.57 4.42 13.99
N LEU A 142 15.35 3.82 15.16
CA LEU A 142 14.26 2.88 15.38
C LEU A 142 12.91 3.61 15.50
N PHE A 143 11.93 3.22 14.69
CA PHE A 143 10.58 3.76 14.72
C PHE A 143 9.51 2.70 14.68
N LEU A 144 8.35 3.02 15.25
CA LEU A 144 7.09 2.33 15.04
C LEU A 144 6.38 2.97 13.86
N ASN A 145 5.82 2.15 12.96
CA ASN A 145 4.98 2.61 11.86
C ASN A 145 3.51 2.28 12.11
N ILE A 146 2.62 3.24 11.86
CA ILE A 146 1.17 3.06 11.76
C ILE A 146 0.75 3.52 10.37
N SER A 147 0.03 2.67 9.65
CA SER A 147 -0.17 2.83 8.22
C SER A 147 -1.63 2.56 7.80
N PRO A 148 -2.55 3.53 8.00
CA PRO A 148 -3.85 3.48 7.34
C PRO A 148 -3.71 3.72 5.84
N GLY A 149 -4.57 3.07 5.04
CA GLY A 149 -4.51 3.23 3.59
C GLY A 149 -5.68 2.64 2.84
N VAL A 150 -5.55 2.67 1.53
CA VAL A 150 -6.50 2.09 0.58
C VAL A 150 -5.73 1.36 -0.52
N SER A 151 -6.26 0.21 -0.93
CA SER A 151 -5.67 -0.60 -1.99
C SER A 151 -6.71 -0.92 -3.05
N TYR A 152 -6.28 -0.85 -4.29
CA TYR A 152 -6.99 -1.35 -5.46
C TYR A 152 -6.36 -2.68 -5.86
N PHE A 153 -7.19 -3.70 -6.01
CA PHE A 153 -6.80 -5.03 -6.47
C PHE A 153 -7.46 -5.30 -7.81
N ALA A 154 -6.69 -5.76 -8.78
CA ALA A 154 -7.17 -6.33 -10.03
C ALA A 154 -6.76 -7.81 -10.04
N ASN A 155 -7.74 -8.67 -9.82
CA ASN A 155 -7.58 -10.13 -9.81
C ASN A 155 -8.03 -10.66 -11.16
N THR A 156 -7.17 -11.34 -11.88
CA THR A 156 -7.46 -11.93 -13.19
C THR A 156 -7.15 -13.41 -13.18
N VAL A 157 -8.05 -14.23 -13.70
CA VAL A 157 -7.78 -15.63 -14.06
C VAL A 157 -7.84 -15.75 -15.55
N GLU A 158 -6.75 -16.15 -16.16
CA GLU A 158 -6.64 -16.43 -17.59
C GLU A 158 -6.78 -17.94 -17.80
N THR A 159 -7.92 -18.36 -18.35
CA THR A 159 -8.14 -19.77 -18.75
C THR A 159 -8.02 -19.90 -20.28
N PRO A 160 -7.84 -21.10 -20.83
CA PRO A 160 -7.77 -21.30 -22.28
C PRO A 160 -8.99 -20.80 -23.05
N SER A 161 -10.15 -20.69 -22.38
CA SER A 161 -11.43 -20.32 -23.00
C SER A 161 -11.93 -18.93 -22.62
N SER A 162 -11.43 -18.32 -21.54
CA SER A 162 -11.94 -17.02 -21.06
C SER A 162 -10.97 -16.36 -20.06
N ASN A 163 -11.08 -15.02 -20.00
CA ASN A 163 -10.40 -14.22 -18.96
C ASN A 163 -11.45 -13.61 -18.05
N ILE A 164 -11.33 -13.86 -16.76
CA ILE A 164 -12.20 -13.29 -15.73
C ILE A 164 -11.39 -12.31 -14.90
N THR A 165 -11.80 -11.04 -14.89
CA THR A 165 -11.15 -9.98 -14.11
C THR A 165 -12.15 -9.35 -13.17
N ASP A 166 -11.80 -9.31 -11.89
CA ASP A 166 -12.54 -8.59 -10.85
C ASP A 166 -11.67 -7.51 -10.22
N ASN A 167 -12.26 -6.33 -10.07
CA ASN A 167 -11.63 -5.17 -9.47
C ASN A 167 -12.23 -4.88 -8.10
N LEU A 168 -11.37 -4.54 -7.15
CA LEU A 168 -11.77 -4.35 -5.76
C LEU A 168 -10.98 -3.20 -5.14
N ILE A 169 -11.68 -2.24 -4.52
CA ILE A 169 -11.07 -1.18 -3.70
C ILE A 169 -11.38 -1.46 -2.24
N LYS A 170 -10.37 -1.49 -1.39
CA LYS A 170 -10.52 -1.75 0.05
C LYS A 170 -9.64 -0.88 0.90
N PRO A 171 -10.19 -0.35 2.01
CA PRO A 171 -9.37 0.23 3.06
C PRO A 171 -8.57 -0.86 3.77
N ASN A 172 -7.42 -0.46 4.30
CA ASN A 172 -6.57 -1.30 5.11
C ASN A 172 -5.96 -0.50 6.25
N ILE A 173 -5.46 -1.22 7.23
CA ILE A 173 -4.65 -0.67 8.31
C ILE A 173 -3.41 -1.54 8.45
N GLY A 174 -2.28 -0.90 8.68
CA GLY A 174 -1.02 -1.57 8.93
C GLY A 174 -0.33 -1.05 10.17
N ALA A 175 0.54 -1.87 10.72
CA ALA A 175 1.49 -1.49 11.75
C ALA A 175 2.80 -2.24 11.53
N GLY A 176 3.91 -1.64 11.97
CA GLY A 176 5.21 -2.26 11.79
C GLY A 176 6.33 -1.53 12.51
N LEU A 177 7.53 -1.95 12.21
CA LEU A 177 8.77 -1.41 12.71
C LEU A 177 9.69 -1.08 11.55
N GLY A 178 10.49 -0.05 11.72
CA GLY A 178 11.54 0.28 10.78
C GLY A 178 12.76 0.88 11.48
N TYR A 179 13.82 0.93 10.73
CA TYR A 179 15.08 1.45 11.21
C TYR A 179 15.76 2.29 10.14
N ASP A 180 16.02 3.55 10.44
CA ASP A 180 16.72 4.51 9.58
C ASP A 180 18.21 4.48 9.82
N ILE A 181 18.96 4.34 8.75
CA ILE A 181 20.42 4.39 8.70
C ILE A 181 20.81 5.60 7.86
N GLY A 182 21.23 6.69 8.50
CA GLY A 182 21.79 7.84 7.79
C GLY A 182 23.18 7.49 7.22
N VAL A 183 23.30 7.48 5.91
CA VAL A 183 24.56 7.21 5.20
C VAL A 183 25.40 8.49 5.13
N ASN A 184 24.75 9.60 4.79
CA ASN A 184 25.34 10.95 4.78
C ASN A 184 24.25 12.00 5.01
N GLU A 185 24.55 13.29 4.85
CA GLU A 185 23.59 14.38 5.07
C GLU A 185 22.36 14.32 4.13
N ASN A 186 22.53 13.74 2.96
CA ASN A 186 21.50 13.70 1.93
C ASN A 186 20.86 12.33 1.73
N ILE A 187 21.43 11.24 2.29
CA ILE A 187 20.98 9.89 1.99
C ILE A 187 20.67 9.13 3.28
N THR A 188 19.47 8.58 3.36
CA THR A 188 19.03 7.64 4.40
C THR A 188 18.58 6.33 3.77
N ILE A 189 19.03 5.22 4.32
CA ILE A 189 18.53 3.88 4.04
C ILE A 189 17.63 3.46 5.19
N THR A 190 16.39 3.08 4.89
CA THR A 190 15.44 2.58 5.87
C THR A 190 15.17 1.10 5.60
N THR A 191 15.30 0.27 6.60
CA THR A 191 14.78 -1.10 6.57
C THR A 191 13.47 -1.15 7.35
N PHE A 192 12.48 -1.92 6.88
CA PHE A 192 11.19 -1.99 7.55
C PHE A 192 10.52 -3.34 7.40
N ALA A 193 9.62 -3.63 8.34
CA ALA A 193 8.67 -4.74 8.28
C ALA A 193 7.31 -4.26 8.80
N ASN A 194 6.28 -4.39 7.98
CA ASN A 194 4.90 -3.97 8.26
C ASN A 194 3.94 -5.14 8.10
N ALA A 195 2.94 -5.22 8.96
CA ALA A 195 1.80 -6.10 8.81
C ALA A 195 0.56 -5.28 8.45
N TYR A 196 -0.16 -5.69 7.41
CA TYR A 196 -1.40 -5.05 6.94
C TYR A 196 -2.56 -6.01 7.06
N TYR A 197 -3.72 -5.46 7.35
CA TYR A 197 -4.98 -6.20 7.43
C TYR A 197 -6.03 -5.56 6.53
N PHE A 198 -6.70 -6.41 5.72
CA PHE A 198 -7.80 -6.06 4.84
C PHE A 198 -9.01 -6.92 5.19
N SER A 199 -10.13 -6.28 5.49
CA SER A 199 -11.35 -7.00 5.86
C SER A 199 -12.25 -7.26 4.65
N ARG A 200 -12.87 -8.45 4.63
CA ARG A 200 -13.96 -8.85 3.72
C ARG A 200 -13.67 -8.54 2.24
N LEU A 201 -12.60 -9.09 1.72
CA LEU A 201 -12.33 -9.13 0.29
C LEU A 201 -13.29 -10.14 -0.36
N ASN A 202 -14.06 -9.69 -1.36
CA ASN A 202 -14.98 -10.54 -2.09
C ASN A 202 -14.52 -10.66 -3.53
N TRP A 203 -14.43 -11.90 -4.03
CA TRP A 203 -14.06 -12.21 -5.40
C TRP A 203 -15.10 -13.12 -6.06
N PRO A 204 -16.19 -12.53 -6.61
CA PRO A 204 -17.29 -13.29 -7.24
C PRO A 204 -16.82 -14.12 -8.45
N GLY A 205 -15.90 -13.60 -9.24
CA GLY A 205 -15.37 -14.29 -10.42
C GLY A 205 -14.68 -15.61 -10.09
N LEU A 206 -14.01 -15.70 -8.94
CA LEU A 206 -13.42 -16.96 -8.47
C LEU A 206 -14.50 -18.03 -8.29
N ILE A 207 -15.60 -17.69 -7.62
CA ILE A 207 -16.71 -18.63 -7.38
C ILE A 207 -17.39 -19.01 -8.71
N SER A 208 -17.63 -18.03 -9.57
CA SER A 208 -18.21 -18.28 -10.88
C SER A 208 -17.36 -19.24 -11.71
N LEU A 209 -16.04 -19.11 -11.64
CA LEU A 209 -15.09 -19.98 -12.32
C LEU A 209 -15.15 -21.41 -11.78
N LEU A 210 -15.11 -21.58 -10.45
CA LEU A 210 -15.08 -22.89 -9.81
C LEU A 210 -16.39 -23.67 -9.90
N ASN A 211 -17.53 -22.96 -10.10
CA ASN A 211 -18.82 -23.58 -10.35
C ASN A 211 -18.99 -24.10 -11.79
N ASN A 212 -18.01 -23.85 -12.67
CA ASN A 212 -18.05 -24.36 -14.04
C ASN A 212 -17.64 -25.85 -14.03
N PRO A 213 -18.45 -26.78 -14.59
CA PRO A 213 -18.11 -28.19 -14.63
C PRO A 213 -16.77 -28.52 -15.31
N SER A 214 -16.29 -27.65 -16.20
CA SER A 214 -15.01 -27.84 -16.88
C SER A 214 -13.77 -27.62 -16.00
N THR A 215 -13.92 -27.03 -14.81
CA THR A 215 -12.78 -26.75 -13.91
C THR A 215 -12.45 -27.88 -12.94
N GLY A 216 -13.17 -29.02 -13.04
CA GLY A 216 -12.97 -30.18 -12.17
C GLY A 216 -13.44 -29.97 -10.72
N ASN A 217 -13.05 -30.85 -9.82
CA ASN A 217 -13.45 -30.83 -8.41
C ASN A 217 -12.55 -29.86 -7.60
N LYS A 218 -12.62 -28.55 -7.90
CA LYS A 218 -11.86 -27.52 -7.16
C LYS A 218 -12.82 -26.69 -6.31
N THR A 219 -12.40 -26.31 -5.11
CA THR A 219 -13.20 -25.50 -4.17
C THR A 219 -12.40 -24.33 -3.61
N ALA A 220 -13.07 -23.20 -3.40
CA ALA A 220 -12.58 -22.06 -2.64
C ALA A 220 -13.76 -21.23 -2.11
N ASN A 221 -13.50 -20.36 -1.15
CA ASN A 221 -14.45 -19.35 -0.72
C ASN A 221 -14.19 -18.06 -1.51
N GLY A 222 -15.26 -17.39 -1.99
CA GLY A 222 -15.12 -16.09 -2.67
C GLY A 222 -14.90 -14.92 -1.73
N VAL A 223 -15.01 -15.12 -0.41
CA VAL A 223 -14.85 -14.07 0.60
C VAL A 223 -13.74 -14.45 1.56
N THR A 224 -12.82 -13.51 1.81
CA THR A 224 -11.70 -13.72 2.73
C THR A 224 -11.33 -12.43 3.45
N ASN A 225 -10.57 -12.55 4.52
CA ASN A 225 -9.73 -11.49 5.05
C ASN A 225 -8.32 -11.71 4.54
N LEU A 226 -7.62 -10.65 4.14
CA LEU A 226 -6.23 -10.73 3.73
C LEU A 226 -5.35 -10.16 4.84
N SER A 227 -4.43 -10.96 5.31
CA SER A 227 -3.29 -10.52 6.13
C SER A 227 -2.05 -10.51 5.25
N GLN A 228 -1.30 -9.42 5.28
CA GLN A 228 -0.11 -9.25 4.47
C GLN A 228 1.05 -8.79 5.35
N ILE A 229 2.19 -9.48 5.27
CA ILE A 229 3.44 -9.03 5.85
C ILE A 229 4.30 -8.50 4.72
N GLN A 230 4.78 -7.28 4.86
CA GLN A 230 5.65 -6.62 3.90
C GLN A 230 6.97 -6.29 4.56
N ALA A 231 8.07 -6.67 3.94
CA ALA A 231 9.41 -6.29 4.37
C ALA A 231 10.21 -5.74 3.19
N GLY A 232 11.02 -4.73 3.45
CA GLY A 232 11.75 -4.05 2.38
C GLY A 232 12.78 -3.05 2.84
N ILE A 233 13.30 -2.36 1.85
CA ILE A 233 14.29 -1.30 2.00
C ILE A 233 13.78 -0.07 1.26
N THR A 234 13.95 1.10 1.88
CA THR A 234 13.72 2.41 1.26
C THR A 234 15.04 3.16 1.15
N LEU A 235 15.29 3.72 -0.01
CA LEU A 235 16.34 4.72 -0.22
C LEU A 235 15.68 6.10 -0.26
N ARG A 236 16.08 7.02 0.64
CA ARG A 236 15.57 8.39 0.72
C ARG A 236 16.65 9.40 0.40
N TYR A 237 16.26 10.44 -0.30
CA TYR A 237 17.09 11.61 -0.58
C TYR A 237 16.51 12.84 0.11
N HIS A 238 17.37 13.57 0.82
CA HIS A 238 17.08 14.82 1.53
C HIS A 238 17.50 16.01 0.64
N PHE A 239 16.64 17.00 0.54
CA PHE A 239 16.90 18.24 -0.20
C PHE A 239 17.42 19.34 0.71
#